data_86ca3a648adad603bf32e79000079e88
#
_entry.id   86ca3a648adad603bf32e79000079e88
#
_cell.length_a   1.000
_cell.length_b   1.000
_cell.length_c   1.000
_cell.angle_alpha   90.00
_cell.angle_beta   90.00
_cell.angle_gamma   90.00
#
_symmetry.space_group_name_H-M   'P 1'
#
loop_
_entity.id
_entity.type
_entity.pdbx_description
1 polymer ?
#
loop_
_entity_poly.entity_id
_entity_poly.type
_entity_poly.pdbx_seq_one_letter_code
_entity_poly.pdbx_strand_id
1 'polypeptide(L)'
;MILFLKPYFEIKPWAGKELNKIYDCPCNTGEAWIVSGYRNKSSVIMDGKYKGQTLRHLWVKHPELFGNYPDKEFPLLLKLISSSGNLSVQVHPNDDYALKMSNSLGKFECWYILPETTATTATLGVNVRNAKELIEIMHRGMIENYLIEKPIKKNNLIVVEPGTVHAIHKDTFLLEVQESSDITYRLYDYYKDSGRELNLIDALNVINYNNQKNMIHDFKEEDTFKNSHFNMYKLFVNESATYENKGFEIFYVLDGSGSVNKTKIKKGDSFILTADSEKIQFCGDLEIMAVIPKPKEKERLKMRKTALITGVTNQDGYYLTKLLLDKNYEVHGIIKSMSKITSNYLKEFVDNPNFFIHIGDLTDASNINRIIESVRPDEIYHIASQSHVDVSFDMPEYTTEVNSLGTLRILDSIKNSDFRTKMFNLCSPYVFSGDMFPQDETTPFEPKSPYAVSKVYSYYMARCYRENNNMFVTNGICYNHESPMREDVFVAKKITNYVKCLRKGKKRILELGNLYAKREWGHTEDYAKAMWLSLQQDKPNDYVISTGKAYTVKEFVERVYKKIDITIKWENEGLDEVGINANTNEILIRVNPMYIRPNDVKALVGNSTKFINDTGFSFDYDLDKLIDSLMED
;
A
#
# COMPACT_ATOMS: atom_id res chain seq x y z
N MET A 1 3.89 -43.33 -8.63
CA MET A 1 4.33 -43.68 -7.25
C MET A 1 3.39 -43.06 -6.23
N ILE A 2 3.26 -43.62 -5.01
CA ILE A 2 2.49 -43.02 -3.91
C ILE A 2 3.47 -42.52 -2.86
N LEU A 3 3.35 -41.28 -2.40
CA LEU A 3 4.19 -40.66 -1.37
C LEU A 3 3.34 -40.43 -0.13
N PHE A 4 3.44 -41.23 0.90
CA PHE A 4 2.77 -41.04 2.18
C PHE A 4 3.48 -39.95 2.99
N LEU A 5 2.71 -39.09 3.65
CA LEU A 5 3.21 -37.87 4.29
C LEU A 5 3.01 -37.93 5.81
N LYS A 6 4.04 -37.54 6.56
CA LYS A 6 3.94 -37.21 7.98
C LYS A 6 3.67 -35.73 8.12
N PRO A 7 2.60 -35.32 8.84
CA PRO A 7 2.27 -33.91 9.06
C PRO A 7 3.37 -33.16 9.83
N TYR A 8 3.44 -31.84 9.59
CA TYR A 8 4.12 -30.89 10.47
C TYR A 8 3.10 -30.32 11.45
N PHE A 9 3.41 -30.20 12.76
CA PHE A 9 2.49 -29.79 13.81
C PHE A 9 2.83 -28.42 14.36
N GLU A 10 1.83 -27.56 14.52
CA GLU A 10 1.92 -26.22 15.10
C GLU A 10 1.15 -26.11 16.42
N ILE A 11 1.84 -25.67 17.46
CA ILE A 11 1.24 -25.36 18.76
C ILE A 11 0.58 -23.99 18.67
N LYS A 12 -0.66 -23.88 19.11
CA LYS A 12 -1.45 -22.65 19.06
C LYS A 12 -2.18 -22.40 20.39
N PRO A 13 -2.36 -21.15 20.81
CA PRO A 13 -3.03 -20.82 22.08
C PRO A 13 -4.53 -21.21 22.08
N TRP A 14 -5.13 -21.33 20.90
CA TRP A 14 -6.52 -21.69 20.69
C TRP A 14 -6.75 -23.16 20.31
N ALA A 15 -5.75 -24.01 20.48
CA ALA A 15 -5.80 -25.41 20.06
C ALA A 15 -6.95 -26.21 20.69
N GLY A 16 -7.64 -27.00 19.85
CA GLY A 16 -8.62 -27.99 20.23
C GLY A 16 -8.00 -29.36 20.49
N LYS A 17 -8.85 -30.39 20.66
CA LYS A 17 -8.41 -31.75 21.01
C LYS A 17 -8.56 -32.75 19.87
N GLU A 18 -9.17 -32.39 18.75
CA GLU A 18 -9.53 -33.35 17.70
C GLU A 18 -8.26 -33.94 17.01
N LEU A 19 -7.20 -33.13 16.86
CA LEU A 19 -5.94 -33.59 16.27
C LEU A 19 -5.27 -34.71 17.08
N ASN A 20 -5.35 -34.66 18.42
CA ASN A 20 -4.78 -35.69 19.27
C ASN A 20 -5.55 -37.03 19.23
N LYS A 21 -6.76 -37.06 18.68
CA LYS A 21 -7.51 -38.30 18.42
C LYS A 21 -7.05 -39.00 17.14
N ILE A 22 -6.47 -38.26 16.21
CA ILE A 22 -6.03 -38.74 14.89
C ILE A 22 -4.52 -39.01 14.85
N TYR A 23 -3.75 -38.12 15.47
CA TYR A 23 -2.28 -38.15 15.42
C TYR A 23 -1.65 -38.23 16.81
N ASP A 24 -0.50 -38.91 16.88
CA ASP A 24 0.40 -38.76 18.01
C ASP A 24 1.17 -37.42 17.84
N CYS A 25 0.60 -36.37 18.39
CA CYS A 25 1.10 -34.99 18.26
C CYS A 25 1.24 -34.31 19.63
N PRO A 26 2.07 -33.26 19.76
CA PRO A 26 2.23 -32.50 21.00
C PRO A 26 0.87 -31.98 21.56
N CYS A 27 0.81 -31.84 22.88
CA CYS A 27 -0.33 -31.15 23.50
C CYS A 27 -0.43 -29.72 22.96
N ASN A 28 -1.65 -29.19 22.87
CA ASN A 28 -1.96 -27.87 22.31
C ASN A 28 -1.57 -27.70 20.82
N THR A 29 -1.52 -28.79 20.06
CA THR A 29 -1.46 -28.72 18.59
C THR A 29 -2.79 -28.18 18.06
N GLY A 30 -2.75 -27.01 17.45
CA GLY A 30 -3.95 -26.38 16.82
C GLY A 30 -4.01 -26.63 15.32
N GLU A 31 -2.88 -26.82 14.67
CA GLU A 31 -2.78 -27.09 13.23
C GLU A 31 -1.90 -28.32 12.96
N ALA A 32 -2.38 -29.19 12.08
CA ALA A 32 -1.58 -30.24 11.45
C ALA A 32 -1.45 -29.94 9.95
N TRP A 33 -0.28 -29.59 9.47
CA TRP A 33 0.01 -29.35 8.07
C TRP A 33 0.24 -30.70 7.38
N ILE A 34 -0.86 -31.27 6.93
CA ILE A 34 -0.89 -32.65 6.42
C ILE A 34 -0.20 -32.82 5.08
N VAL A 35 -0.23 -31.76 4.23
CA VAL A 35 0.53 -31.68 2.99
C VAL A 35 1.14 -30.29 2.90
N SER A 36 2.45 -30.21 3.05
CA SER A 36 3.18 -28.94 3.05
C SER A 36 4.54 -29.08 2.37
N GLY A 37 4.75 -28.31 1.32
CA GLY A 37 6.06 -28.01 0.74
C GLY A 37 6.66 -26.68 1.23
N TYR A 38 6.07 -26.07 2.27
CA TYR A 38 6.43 -24.74 2.73
C TYR A 38 7.76 -24.74 3.50
N ARG A 39 8.71 -23.94 3.08
CA ARG A 39 10.06 -23.68 3.69
C ARG A 39 10.46 -24.65 4.81
N ASN A 40 10.48 -24.19 6.06
CA ASN A 40 10.92 -24.98 7.22
C ASN A 40 9.80 -25.82 7.87
N LYS A 41 8.58 -25.79 7.30
CA LYS A 41 7.38 -26.46 7.81
C LYS A 41 6.86 -27.49 6.81
N SER A 42 7.77 -28.24 6.21
CA SER A 42 7.45 -29.21 5.16
C SER A 42 7.10 -30.58 5.73
N SER A 43 6.10 -31.24 5.15
CA SER A 43 5.78 -32.64 5.44
C SER A 43 6.94 -33.55 5.06
N VAL A 44 7.09 -34.69 5.76
CA VAL A 44 8.15 -35.65 5.57
C VAL A 44 7.60 -36.93 4.93
N ILE A 45 8.31 -37.50 3.97
CA ILE A 45 7.97 -38.76 3.31
C ILE A 45 8.14 -39.91 4.27
N MET A 46 7.11 -40.74 4.45
CA MET A 46 7.08 -41.79 5.47
C MET A 46 7.73 -43.11 5.04
N ASP A 47 7.74 -43.41 3.75
CA ASP A 47 8.18 -44.73 3.25
C ASP A 47 8.83 -44.64 1.86
N GLY A 48 9.22 -45.81 1.31
CA GLY A 48 9.77 -45.94 -0.03
C GLY A 48 11.16 -45.32 -0.21
N LYS A 49 11.52 -45.09 -1.46
CA LYS A 49 12.84 -44.60 -1.90
C LYS A 49 13.22 -43.25 -1.28
N TYR A 50 12.22 -42.41 -0.97
CA TYR A 50 12.42 -41.05 -0.49
C TYR A 50 12.12 -40.87 1.00
N LYS A 51 12.01 -41.97 1.75
CA LYS A 51 11.74 -41.94 3.20
C LYS A 51 12.67 -41.00 3.95
N GLY A 52 12.10 -40.17 4.80
CA GLY A 52 12.82 -39.19 5.63
C GLY A 52 13.14 -37.85 4.93
N GLN A 53 12.95 -37.77 3.62
CA GLN A 53 13.09 -36.50 2.90
C GLN A 53 11.83 -35.64 3.05
N THR A 54 12.01 -34.32 2.92
CA THR A 54 10.86 -33.38 2.95
C THR A 54 10.21 -33.27 1.58
N LEU A 55 8.90 -32.99 1.56
CA LEU A 55 8.17 -32.73 0.31
C LEU A 55 8.79 -31.57 -0.47
N ARG A 56 9.26 -30.50 0.23
CA ARG A 56 9.99 -29.40 -0.40
C ARG A 56 11.27 -29.86 -1.10
N HIS A 57 12.03 -30.78 -0.48
CA HIS A 57 13.23 -31.32 -1.12
C HIS A 57 12.90 -32.05 -2.41
N LEU A 58 11.84 -32.87 -2.39
CA LEU A 58 11.39 -33.59 -3.60
C LEU A 58 10.92 -32.62 -4.68
N TRP A 59 10.15 -31.60 -4.32
CA TRP A 59 9.68 -30.57 -5.26
C TRP A 59 10.84 -29.93 -6.03
N VAL A 60 11.91 -29.57 -5.34
CA VAL A 60 13.08 -28.90 -5.93
C VAL A 60 14.00 -29.86 -6.70
N LYS A 61 14.20 -31.09 -6.18
CA LYS A 61 15.20 -32.02 -6.70
C LYS A 61 14.64 -33.09 -7.65
N HIS A 62 13.34 -33.33 -7.60
CA HIS A 62 12.63 -34.36 -8.35
C HIS A 62 11.35 -33.81 -8.98
N PRO A 63 11.42 -32.73 -9.79
CA PRO A 63 10.23 -32.12 -10.42
C PRO A 63 9.48 -33.09 -11.34
N GLU A 64 10.15 -34.13 -11.86
CA GLU A 64 9.54 -35.18 -12.67
C GLU A 64 8.43 -35.94 -11.95
N LEU A 65 8.52 -36.08 -10.62
CA LEU A 65 7.46 -36.71 -9.81
C LEU A 65 6.14 -35.92 -9.83
N PHE A 66 6.23 -34.64 -10.11
CA PHE A 66 5.10 -33.70 -10.15
C PHE A 66 4.76 -33.25 -11.58
N GLY A 67 5.25 -34.00 -12.61
CA GLY A 67 4.98 -33.69 -14.01
C GLY A 67 5.67 -32.42 -14.51
N ASN A 68 6.82 -32.05 -13.91
CA ASN A 68 7.54 -30.80 -14.18
C ASN A 68 6.64 -29.56 -14.04
N TYR A 69 5.90 -29.52 -12.96
CA TYR A 69 4.97 -28.44 -12.65
C TYR A 69 5.68 -27.06 -12.69
N PRO A 70 5.08 -26.02 -13.31
CA PRO A 70 5.82 -24.80 -13.68
C PRO A 70 6.13 -23.86 -12.51
N ASP A 71 5.48 -24.04 -11.35
CA ASP A 71 5.63 -23.14 -10.21
C ASP A 71 6.92 -23.39 -9.43
N LYS A 72 7.56 -22.33 -8.98
CA LYS A 72 8.80 -22.40 -8.16
C LYS A 72 8.59 -23.08 -6.81
N GLU A 73 7.50 -22.76 -6.13
CA GLU A 73 7.13 -23.29 -4.83
C GLU A 73 6.06 -24.38 -5.00
N PHE A 74 6.00 -25.34 -4.06
CA PHE A 74 4.91 -26.31 -4.03
C PHE A 74 3.58 -25.55 -3.93
N PRO A 75 2.57 -25.83 -4.80
CA PRO A 75 1.47 -24.89 -5.04
C PRO A 75 0.48 -24.76 -3.87
N LEU A 76 0.25 -25.83 -3.10
CA LEU A 76 -0.80 -25.89 -2.10
C LEU A 76 -0.27 -26.23 -0.71
N LEU A 77 -1.05 -25.85 0.30
CA LEU A 77 -0.86 -26.23 1.69
C LEU A 77 -2.21 -26.75 2.21
N LEU A 78 -2.23 -27.97 2.69
CA LEU A 78 -3.41 -28.58 3.30
C LEU A 78 -3.20 -28.70 4.81
N LYS A 79 -4.15 -28.21 5.60
CA LYS A 79 -4.10 -28.25 7.06
C LYS A 79 -5.37 -28.84 7.64
N LEU A 80 -5.22 -29.52 8.76
CA LEU A 80 -6.32 -29.73 9.69
C LEU A 80 -6.19 -28.70 10.81
N ILE A 81 -7.29 -28.00 11.07
CA ILE A 81 -7.38 -26.99 12.13
C ILE A 81 -8.39 -27.45 13.17
N SER A 82 -7.95 -27.57 14.43
CA SER A 82 -8.79 -27.90 15.58
C SER A 82 -8.73 -26.76 16.59
N SER A 83 -9.86 -26.11 16.85
CA SER A 83 -9.94 -24.95 17.73
C SER A 83 -10.80 -25.22 18.97
N SER A 84 -10.36 -24.73 20.13
CA SER A 84 -11.15 -24.59 21.38
C SER A 84 -11.36 -23.13 21.77
N GLY A 85 -10.81 -22.21 20.99
CA GLY A 85 -10.96 -20.77 21.10
C GLY A 85 -11.05 -20.11 19.74
N ASN A 86 -11.47 -18.85 19.68
CA ASN A 86 -11.57 -18.12 18.42
C ASN A 86 -10.18 -17.83 17.86
N LEU A 87 -9.98 -18.01 16.56
CA LEU A 87 -8.78 -17.51 15.88
C LEU A 87 -8.87 -15.99 15.70
N SER A 88 -7.74 -15.34 15.41
CA SER A 88 -7.70 -13.90 15.14
C SER A 88 -8.60 -13.53 13.95
N VAL A 89 -9.19 -12.33 13.99
CA VAL A 89 -9.83 -11.75 12.82
C VAL A 89 -8.73 -11.28 11.89
N GLN A 90 -8.75 -11.78 10.66
CA GLN A 90 -7.64 -11.65 9.72
C GLN A 90 -8.12 -11.48 8.28
N VAL A 91 -7.21 -11.09 7.41
CA VAL A 91 -7.41 -11.00 5.97
C VAL A 91 -6.13 -11.46 5.26
N HIS A 92 -6.27 -12.03 4.08
CA HIS A 92 -5.13 -12.50 3.27
C HIS A 92 -4.99 -11.70 1.97
N PRO A 93 -3.75 -11.46 1.50
CA PRO A 93 -3.49 -10.81 0.23
C PRO A 93 -3.74 -11.75 -0.96
N ASN A 94 -3.96 -11.16 -2.14
CA ASN A 94 -3.81 -11.85 -3.41
C ASN A 94 -2.32 -12.05 -3.78
N ASP A 95 -2.04 -12.80 -4.86
CA ASP A 95 -0.69 -13.05 -5.35
C ASP A 95 0.10 -11.80 -5.65
N ASP A 96 -0.51 -10.82 -6.30
CA ASP A 96 0.17 -9.59 -6.71
C ASP A 96 0.70 -8.81 -5.50
N TYR A 97 -0.15 -8.61 -4.49
CA TYR A 97 0.24 -7.93 -3.27
C TYR A 97 1.28 -8.74 -2.47
N ALA A 98 1.05 -10.05 -2.31
CA ALA A 98 1.95 -10.92 -1.56
C ALA A 98 3.34 -11.03 -2.20
N LEU A 99 3.41 -11.14 -3.53
CA LEU A 99 4.67 -11.19 -4.26
C LEU A 99 5.47 -9.91 -4.08
N LYS A 100 4.81 -8.75 -4.21
CA LYS A 100 5.45 -7.44 -4.08
C LYS A 100 5.90 -7.16 -2.65
N MET A 101 5.02 -7.38 -1.66
CA MET A 101 5.27 -6.95 -0.29
C MET A 101 6.08 -7.95 0.54
N SER A 102 6.05 -9.23 0.19
CA SER A 102 6.61 -10.30 1.02
C SER A 102 7.38 -11.36 0.23
N ASN A 103 7.52 -11.20 -1.09
CA ASN A 103 8.10 -12.20 -1.99
C ASN A 103 7.53 -13.61 -1.72
N SER A 104 6.22 -13.71 -1.65
CA SER A 104 5.46 -14.92 -1.33
C SER A 104 4.22 -15.05 -2.21
N LEU A 105 3.56 -16.20 -2.15
CA LEU A 105 2.24 -16.39 -2.77
C LEU A 105 1.17 -15.67 -1.97
N GLY A 106 0.07 -15.30 -2.61
CA GLY A 106 -1.18 -14.90 -1.98
C GLY A 106 -1.77 -16.05 -1.16
N LYS A 107 -2.97 -15.85 -0.63
CA LYS A 107 -3.61 -16.88 0.15
C LYS A 107 -5.12 -16.95 -0.16
N PHE A 108 -5.43 -17.60 -1.28
CA PHE A 108 -6.76 -18.13 -1.52
C PHE A 108 -6.93 -19.39 -0.66
N GLU A 109 -8.05 -19.55 0.03
CA GLU A 109 -8.31 -20.72 0.85
C GLU A 109 -9.76 -21.20 0.82
N CYS A 110 -9.93 -22.50 1.10
CA CYS A 110 -11.24 -23.13 1.31
C CYS A 110 -11.22 -23.94 2.59
N TRP A 111 -12.31 -23.90 3.34
CA TRP A 111 -12.51 -24.69 4.55
C TRP A 111 -13.61 -25.75 4.33
N TYR A 112 -13.27 -26.99 4.44
CA TYR A 112 -14.25 -28.08 4.51
C TYR A 112 -14.53 -28.40 5.98
N ILE A 113 -15.78 -28.18 6.41
CA ILE A 113 -16.19 -28.36 7.80
C ILE A 113 -16.39 -29.83 8.11
N LEU A 114 -15.55 -30.38 8.99
CA LEU A 114 -15.54 -31.78 9.38
C LEU A 114 -16.68 -32.13 10.35
N PRO A 115 -17.13 -33.39 10.38
CA PRO A 115 -18.30 -33.85 11.18
C PRO A 115 -18.18 -33.59 12.69
N GLU A 116 -16.98 -33.54 13.23
CA GLU A 116 -16.69 -33.30 14.64
C GLU A 116 -16.86 -31.82 15.08
N THR A 117 -17.09 -30.93 14.14
CA THR A 117 -17.35 -29.49 14.42
C THR A 117 -18.67 -29.34 15.18
N THR A 118 -18.59 -28.59 16.28
CA THR A 118 -19.79 -28.19 17.05
C THR A 118 -20.06 -26.68 16.98
N ALA A 119 -19.13 -25.90 16.41
CA ALA A 119 -19.34 -24.50 16.07
C ALA A 119 -20.54 -24.34 15.11
N THR A 120 -21.34 -23.30 15.32
CA THR A 120 -22.52 -23.00 14.51
C THR A 120 -22.35 -21.81 13.59
N THR A 121 -21.31 -21.02 13.79
CA THR A 121 -21.00 -19.81 13.00
C THR A 121 -19.50 -19.68 12.74
N ALA A 122 -19.15 -18.93 11.69
CA ALA A 122 -17.81 -18.42 11.41
C ALA A 122 -17.92 -16.93 11.03
N THR A 123 -16.88 -16.15 11.29
CA THR A 123 -16.82 -14.77 10.78
C THR A 123 -16.42 -14.80 9.30
N LEU A 124 -17.26 -14.21 8.45
CA LEU A 124 -17.04 -14.09 7.01
C LEU A 124 -17.51 -12.71 6.52
N GLY A 125 -16.63 -11.72 6.68
CA GLY A 125 -16.86 -10.34 6.32
C GLY A 125 -16.87 -9.38 7.51
N VAL A 126 -16.90 -8.10 7.18
CA VAL A 126 -17.05 -6.98 8.12
C VAL A 126 -18.07 -5.99 7.56
N ASN A 127 -19.00 -5.53 8.40
CA ASN A 127 -20.06 -4.61 8.00
C ASN A 127 -19.58 -3.15 8.06
N VAL A 128 -18.71 -2.80 7.16
CA VAL A 128 -18.17 -1.44 6.96
C VAL A 128 -18.12 -1.14 5.47
N ARG A 129 -18.24 0.14 5.12
CA ARG A 129 -18.33 0.57 3.73
C ARG A 129 -16.96 0.83 3.10
N ASN A 130 -15.97 1.16 3.92
CA ASN A 130 -14.64 1.59 3.46
C ASN A 130 -13.60 1.57 4.58
N ALA A 131 -12.34 1.77 4.21
CA ALA A 131 -11.20 1.79 5.14
C ALA A 131 -11.33 2.84 6.25
N LYS A 132 -11.90 4.01 5.95
CA LYS A 132 -12.09 5.09 6.93
C LYS A 132 -13.01 4.65 8.07
N GLU A 133 -14.15 4.07 7.73
CA GLU A 133 -15.12 3.56 8.71
C GLU A 133 -14.50 2.45 9.56
N LEU A 134 -13.76 1.53 8.93
CA LEU A 134 -13.05 0.46 9.65
C LEU A 134 -12.05 1.04 10.66
N ILE A 135 -11.25 2.03 10.26
CA ILE A 135 -10.27 2.69 11.14
C ILE A 135 -10.97 3.35 12.34
N GLU A 136 -12.07 4.07 12.11
CA GLU A 136 -12.83 4.71 13.19
C GLU A 136 -13.37 3.68 14.20
N ILE A 137 -13.90 2.55 13.72
CA ILE A 137 -14.42 1.46 14.54
C ILE A 137 -13.29 0.80 15.34
N MET A 138 -12.15 0.56 14.72
CA MET A 138 -10.98 -0.03 15.39
C MET A 138 -10.42 0.89 16.47
N HIS A 139 -10.31 2.20 16.21
CA HIS A 139 -9.90 3.17 17.22
C HIS A 139 -10.82 3.21 18.45
N ARG A 140 -12.11 2.92 18.26
CA ARG A 140 -13.08 2.81 19.34
C ARG A 140 -13.08 1.44 20.04
N GLY A 141 -12.30 0.48 19.58
CA GLY A 141 -12.27 -0.90 20.08
C GLY A 141 -13.56 -1.67 19.84
N MET A 142 -14.31 -1.35 18.78
CA MET A 142 -15.66 -1.86 18.54
C MET A 142 -15.74 -2.86 17.37
N ILE A 143 -14.60 -3.35 16.87
CA ILE A 143 -14.55 -4.20 15.66
C ILE A 143 -15.46 -5.43 15.75
N GLU A 144 -15.55 -6.06 16.91
CA GLU A 144 -16.38 -7.27 17.12
C GLU A 144 -17.87 -7.05 16.78
N ASN A 145 -18.40 -5.84 17.03
CA ASN A 145 -19.80 -5.50 16.76
C ASN A 145 -20.11 -5.35 15.25
N TYR A 146 -19.08 -5.30 14.43
CA TYR A 146 -19.20 -5.11 12.98
C TYR A 146 -18.79 -6.35 12.18
N LEU A 147 -18.36 -7.42 12.85
CA LEU A 147 -18.07 -8.70 12.19
C LEU A 147 -19.35 -9.34 11.68
N ILE A 148 -19.28 -9.91 10.48
CA ILE A 148 -20.41 -10.62 9.88
C ILE A 148 -20.28 -12.10 10.19
N GLU A 149 -21.14 -12.60 11.07
CA GLU A 149 -21.23 -14.02 11.37
C GLU A 149 -22.15 -14.73 10.38
N LYS A 150 -21.67 -15.84 9.82
CA LYS A 150 -22.43 -16.71 8.92
C LYS A 150 -22.64 -18.07 9.57
N PRO A 151 -23.85 -18.67 9.47
CA PRO A 151 -24.09 -20.01 9.96
C PRO A 151 -23.29 -21.04 9.17
N ILE A 152 -22.67 -21.99 9.88
CA ILE A 152 -21.95 -23.13 9.30
C ILE A 152 -22.45 -24.44 9.85
N LYS A 153 -22.29 -25.52 9.09
CA LYS A 153 -22.60 -26.89 9.48
C LYS A 153 -21.60 -27.87 8.85
N LYS A 154 -21.57 -29.10 9.36
CA LYS A 154 -20.80 -30.20 8.76
C LYS A 154 -21.04 -30.30 7.25
N ASN A 155 -20.01 -30.66 6.50
CA ASN A 155 -20.02 -30.78 5.04
C ASN A 155 -20.21 -29.44 4.30
N ASN A 156 -20.17 -28.30 4.97
CA ASN A 156 -20.01 -27.04 4.24
C ASN A 156 -18.61 -26.90 3.68
N LEU A 157 -18.52 -26.39 2.47
CA LEU A 157 -17.33 -25.85 1.88
C LEU A 157 -17.43 -24.31 1.92
N ILE A 158 -16.51 -23.67 2.62
CA ILE A 158 -16.45 -22.23 2.77
C ILE A 158 -15.29 -21.73 1.90
N VAL A 159 -15.58 -20.80 0.98
CA VAL A 159 -14.58 -20.18 0.11
C VAL A 159 -14.18 -18.84 0.69
N VAL A 160 -12.90 -18.66 0.96
CA VAL A 160 -12.32 -17.41 1.47
C VAL A 160 -11.40 -16.83 0.40
N GLU A 161 -11.98 -15.94 -0.39
CA GLU A 161 -11.23 -15.19 -1.41
C GLU A 161 -10.24 -14.21 -0.75
N PRO A 162 -9.07 -13.94 -1.36
CA PRO A 162 -8.19 -12.87 -0.91
C PRO A 162 -8.96 -11.55 -0.72
N GLY A 163 -8.61 -10.81 0.34
CA GLY A 163 -9.31 -9.58 0.72
C GLY A 163 -10.55 -9.77 1.59
N THR A 164 -10.95 -11.01 1.88
CA THR A 164 -12.07 -11.31 2.76
C THR A 164 -11.64 -11.26 4.22
N VAL A 165 -12.29 -10.43 5.03
CA VAL A 165 -12.13 -10.46 6.50
C VAL A 165 -12.80 -11.72 7.05
N HIS A 166 -12.08 -12.52 7.84
CA HIS A 166 -12.61 -13.78 8.34
C HIS A 166 -12.01 -14.19 9.68
N ALA A 167 -12.69 -15.09 10.39
CA ALA A 167 -12.18 -15.77 11.57
C ALA A 167 -12.87 -17.14 11.78
N ILE A 168 -12.09 -18.14 12.16
CA ILE A 168 -12.57 -19.44 12.60
C ILE A 168 -12.98 -19.32 14.08
N HIS A 169 -14.19 -19.74 14.41
CA HIS A 169 -14.69 -19.71 15.78
C HIS A 169 -14.24 -20.95 16.57
N LYS A 170 -14.33 -20.83 17.89
CA LYS A 170 -14.08 -21.95 18.81
C LYS A 170 -14.93 -23.17 18.45
N ASP A 171 -14.44 -24.33 18.83
CA ASP A 171 -15.11 -25.64 18.65
C ASP A 171 -15.34 -26.01 17.17
N THR A 172 -14.45 -25.48 16.31
CA THR A 172 -14.39 -25.83 14.89
C THR A 172 -13.28 -26.85 14.63
N PHE A 173 -13.61 -27.87 13.81
CA PHE A 173 -12.64 -28.80 13.23
C PHE A 173 -12.85 -28.82 11.71
N LEU A 174 -11.81 -28.49 10.95
CA LEU A 174 -11.91 -28.33 9.50
C LEU A 174 -10.66 -28.78 8.76
N LEU A 175 -10.83 -29.11 7.48
CA LEU A 175 -9.76 -29.25 6.51
C LEU A 175 -9.65 -27.93 5.73
N GLU A 176 -8.52 -27.24 5.85
CA GLU A 176 -8.16 -26.07 5.07
C GLU A 176 -7.33 -26.48 3.86
N VAL A 177 -7.78 -26.08 2.67
CA VAL A 177 -7.03 -26.21 1.41
C VAL A 177 -6.73 -24.82 0.91
N GLN A 178 -5.45 -24.46 0.84
CA GLN A 178 -5.00 -23.10 0.53
C GLN A 178 -3.79 -23.09 -0.40
N GLU A 179 -3.49 -21.94 -0.98
CA GLU A 179 -2.19 -21.69 -1.60
C GLU A 179 -1.06 -21.85 -0.58
N SER A 180 0.13 -22.18 -1.05
CA SER A 180 1.30 -22.43 -0.18
C SER A 180 1.87 -21.13 0.41
N SER A 181 1.08 -20.51 1.28
CA SER A 181 1.37 -19.24 1.95
C SER A 181 1.01 -19.31 3.44
N ASP A 182 1.77 -18.60 4.27
CA ASP A 182 1.49 -18.46 5.72
C ASP A 182 1.29 -16.97 6.10
N ILE A 183 1.03 -16.12 5.08
CA ILE A 183 0.80 -14.69 5.27
C ILE A 183 -0.57 -14.45 5.90
N THR A 184 -0.57 -13.77 7.04
CA THR A 184 -1.78 -13.41 7.77
C THR A 184 -1.70 -11.96 8.22
N TYR A 185 -2.60 -11.10 7.75
CA TYR A 185 -2.74 -9.74 8.24
C TYR A 185 -3.83 -9.67 9.28
N ARG A 186 -3.44 -9.50 10.56
CA ARG A 186 -4.34 -9.48 11.70
C ARG A 186 -4.95 -8.11 11.89
N LEU A 187 -6.30 -8.09 11.94
CA LEU A 187 -7.09 -6.91 12.30
C LEU A 187 -7.37 -6.87 13.80
N TYR A 188 -7.68 -8.03 14.39
CA TYR A 188 -8.02 -8.14 15.80
C TYR A 188 -7.60 -9.51 16.35
N ASP A 189 -7.11 -9.55 17.59
CA ASP A 189 -6.74 -10.77 18.28
C ASP A 189 -7.48 -10.87 19.62
N TYR A 190 -8.24 -11.93 19.78
CA TYR A 190 -8.93 -12.24 21.04
C TYR A 190 -7.96 -12.49 22.21
N TYR A 191 -6.72 -12.88 21.90
CA TYR A 191 -5.64 -13.17 22.88
C TYR A 191 -4.66 -12.00 22.95
N LYS A 192 -5.07 -10.94 23.66
CA LYS A 192 -4.31 -9.66 23.76
C LYS A 192 -2.87 -9.83 24.24
N ASP A 193 -2.62 -10.81 25.12
CA ASP A 193 -1.29 -11.10 25.67
C ASP A 193 -0.50 -12.13 24.86
N SER A 194 -0.93 -12.50 23.68
CA SER A 194 -0.26 -13.51 22.85
C SER A 194 1.06 -13.05 22.23
N GLY A 195 1.39 -11.75 22.29
CA GLY A 195 2.54 -11.14 21.62
C GLY A 195 2.46 -11.11 20.09
N ARG A 196 1.29 -11.47 19.51
CA ARG A 196 1.09 -11.42 18.06
C ARG A 196 0.75 -10.01 17.61
N GLU A 197 1.51 -9.48 16.66
CA GLU A 197 1.32 -8.13 16.13
C GLU A 197 0.05 -8.02 15.26
N LEU A 198 -0.58 -6.85 15.30
CA LEU A 198 -1.63 -6.46 14.36
C LEU A 198 -1.00 -5.84 13.12
N ASN A 199 -1.48 -6.22 11.93
CA ASN A 199 -0.95 -5.80 10.64
C ASN A 199 -1.96 -4.85 9.94
N LEU A 200 -2.34 -3.77 10.61
CA LEU A 200 -3.46 -2.93 10.21
C LEU A 200 -3.31 -2.31 8.83
N ILE A 201 -2.10 -1.82 8.51
CA ILE A 201 -1.85 -1.19 7.20
C ILE A 201 -1.95 -2.20 6.07
N ASP A 202 -1.29 -3.36 6.23
CA ASP A 202 -1.35 -4.40 5.21
C ASP A 202 -2.78 -4.92 5.04
N ALA A 203 -3.50 -5.08 6.15
CA ALA A 203 -4.90 -5.46 6.12
C ALA A 203 -5.76 -4.43 5.37
N LEU A 204 -5.62 -3.13 5.66
CA LEU A 204 -6.36 -2.06 4.96
C LEU A 204 -6.05 -2.03 3.45
N ASN A 205 -4.81 -2.32 3.07
CA ASN A 205 -4.40 -2.35 1.66
C ASN A 205 -4.98 -3.53 0.88
N VAL A 206 -5.43 -4.60 1.55
CA VAL A 206 -5.89 -5.82 0.87
C VAL A 206 -7.38 -6.11 1.05
N ILE A 207 -8.07 -5.48 2.03
CA ILE A 207 -9.51 -5.74 2.28
C ILE A 207 -10.34 -5.35 1.06
N ASN A 208 -11.22 -6.28 0.66
CA ASN A 208 -12.25 -6.02 -0.33
C ASN A 208 -13.60 -5.80 0.37
N TYR A 209 -14.01 -4.54 0.50
CA TYR A 209 -15.25 -4.16 1.18
C TYR A 209 -16.52 -4.61 0.45
N ASN A 210 -16.41 -5.00 -0.83
CA ASN A 210 -17.53 -5.42 -1.68
C ASN A 210 -17.71 -6.95 -1.77
N ASN A 211 -16.77 -7.74 -1.26
CA ASN A 211 -16.78 -9.19 -1.42
C ASN A 211 -17.51 -9.89 -0.28
N GLN A 212 -18.82 -10.05 -0.40
CA GLN A 212 -19.68 -10.72 0.60
C GLN A 212 -20.60 -11.80 0.00
N LYS A 213 -20.39 -12.22 -1.27
CA LYS A 213 -21.32 -13.10 -1.98
C LYS A 213 -20.88 -14.57 -1.96
N ASN A 214 -21.87 -15.45 -1.66
CA ASN A 214 -21.84 -16.91 -1.88
C ASN A 214 -20.55 -17.64 -1.44
N MET A 215 -20.15 -17.44 -0.18
CA MET A 215 -18.94 -18.04 0.37
C MET A 215 -19.15 -19.45 0.92
N ILE A 216 -20.40 -19.88 1.17
CA ILE A 216 -20.74 -21.15 1.81
C ILE A 216 -21.56 -22.03 0.86
N HIS A 217 -21.07 -23.23 0.62
CA HIS A 217 -21.71 -24.24 -0.23
C HIS A 217 -21.91 -25.53 0.56
N ASP A 218 -23.07 -26.20 0.38
CA ASP A 218 -23.23 -27.60 0.81
C ASP A 218 -22.42 -28.47 -0.15
N PHE A 219 -21.38 -29.15 0.35
CA PHE A 219 -20.48 -29.95 -0.49
C PHE A 219 -20.89 -31.43 -0.43
N LYS A 220 -21.66 -31.83 -1.40
CA LYS A 220 -22.24 -33.19 -1.51
C LYS A 220 -21.26 -34.20 -2.11
N GLU A 221 -21.65 -35.45 -2.13
CA GLU A 221 -20.81 -36.56 -2.61
C GLU A 221 -20.35 -36.40 -4.07
N GLU A 222 -21.23 -35.94 -4.95
CA GLU A 222 -20.98 -35.80 -6.39
C GLU A 222 -20.40 -34.45 -6.77
N ASP A 223 -20.21 -33.53 -5.81
CA ASP A 223 -19.78 -32.18 -6.11
C ASP A 223 -18.29 -32.12 -6.42
N THR A 224 -17.95 -31.32 -7.42
CA THR A 224 -16.57 -30.92 -7.72
C THR A 224 -16.46 -29.41 -7.58
N PHE A 225 -15.66 -28.96 -6.64
CA PHE A 225 -15.30 -27.56 -6.53
C PHE A 225 -14.14 -27.24 -7.48
N LYS A 226 -14.28 -26.19 -8.29
CA LYS A 226 -13.27 -25.77 -9.28
C LYS A 226 -12.99 -24.28 -9.14
N ASN A 227 -11.73 -23.93 -9.03
CA ASN A 227 -11.27 -22.52 -9.05
C ASN A 227 -10.00 -22.39 -9.89
N SER A 228 -9.34 -21.23 -9.84
CA SER A 228 -8.08 -20.96 -10.57
C SER A 228 -6.87 -21.71 -10.00
N HIS A 229 -6.89 -22.13 -8.75
CA HIS A 229 -5.73 -22.71 -8.04
C HIS A 229 -5.77 -24.23 -7.97
N PHE A 230 -6.97 -24.83 -7.86
CA PHE A 230 -7.15 -26.29 -7.76
C PHE A 230 -8.56 -26.75 -8.12
N ASN A 231 -8.70 -28.05 -8.33
CA ASN A 231 -9.99 -28.74 -8.27
C ASN A 231 -10.02 -29.61 -7.01
N MET A 232 -11.18 -29.72 -6.36
CA MET A 232 -11.38 -30.52 -5.18
C MET A 232 -12.69 -31.31 -5.27
N TYR A 233 -12.69 -32.59 -4.89
CA TYR A 233 -13.86 -33.46 -4.88
C TYR A 233 -13.68 -34.61 -3.90
N LYS A 234 -14.80 -35.25 -3.54
CA LYS A 234 -14.79 -36.44 -2.67
C LYS A 234 -14.82 -37.73 -3.49
N LEU A 235 -14.08 -38.72 -3.01
CA LEU A 235 -14.11 -40.10 -3.50
C LEU A 235 -14.70 -40.97 -2.41
N PHE A 236 -15.70 -41.78 -2.77
CA PHE A 236 -16.28 -42.79 -1.94
C PHE A 236 -15.89 -44.16 -2.48
N VAL A 237 -15.33 -44.99 -1.63
CA VAL A 237 -14.93 -46.36 -1.96
C VAL A 237 -15.73 -47.29 -1.08
N ASN A 238 -16.59 -48.11 -1.72
CA ASN A 238 -17.32 -49.20 -1.08
C ASN A 238 -16.76 -50.51 -1.69
N GLU A 239 -16.14 -51.32 -0.87
CA GLU A 239 -15.39 -52.55 -1.24
C GLU A 239 -14.15 -52.31 -2.10
N SER A 240 -14.27 -51.85 -3.33
CA SER A 240 -13.13 -51.51 -4.18
C SER A 240 -13.46 -50.49 -5.29
N ALA A 241 -12.43 -49.69 -5.65
CA ALA A 241 -12.53 -48.75 -6.76
C ALA A 241 -11.16 -48.61 -7.47
N THR A 242 -11.16 -48.56 -8.79
CA THR A 242 -9.99 -48.20 -9.60
C THR A 242 -10.03 -46.72 -9.92
N TYR A 243 -8.93 -46.04 -9.63
CA TYR A 243 -8.79 -44.61 -9.86
C TYR A 243 -7.75 -44.34 -10.94
N GLU A 244 -8.10 -43.54 -11.94
CA GLU A 244 -7.20 -43.10 -13.01
C GLU A 244 -6.55 -41.77 -12.65
N ASN A 245 -5.23 -41.73 -12.73
CA ASN A 245 -4.43 -40.55 -12.41
C ASN A 245 -4.63 -39.43 -13.46
N LYS A 246 -4.71 -38.17 -13.01
CA LYS A 246 -4.88 -36.98 -13.85
C LYS A 246 -3.69 -36.01 -13.78
N GLY A 247 -2.57 -36.50 -13.28
CA GLY A 247 -1.38 -35.69 -13.06
C GLY A 247 -0.79 -35.97 -11.68
N PHE A 248 -0.20 -34.98 -10.98
CA PHE A 248 0.04 -35.19 -9.55
C PHE A 248 -1.18 -34.75 -8.76
N GLU A 249 -1.60 -35.57 -7.81
CA GLU A 249 -2.82 -35.38 -7.05
C GLU A 249 -2.57 -35.60 -5.56
N ILE A 250 -3.28 -34.86 -4.73
CA ILE A 250 -3.18 -34.89 -3.27
C ILE A 250 -4.44 -35.57 -2.71
N PHE A 251 -4.26 -36.53 -1.79
CA PHE A 251 -5.34 -37.26 -1.15
C PHE A 251 -5.26 -37.15 0.37
N TYR A 252 -6.41 -36.99 1.00
CA TYR A 252 -6.59 -37.03 2.45
C TYR A 252 -7.76 -37.93 2.80
N VAL A 253 -7.56 -38.92 3.67
CA VAL A 253 -8.63 -39.83 4.12
C VAL A 253 -9.46 -39.15 5.19
N LEU A 254 -10.68 -38.73 4.82
CA LEU A 254 -11.65 -38.04 5.68
C LEU A 254 -12.23 -38.96 6.72
N ASP A 255 -12.60 -40.18 6.30
CA ASP A 255 -13.17 -41.22 7.17
C ASP A 255 -12.95 -42.63 6.62
N GLY A 256 -13.09 -43.63 7.49
CA GLY A 256 -13.01 -45.03 7.13
C GLY A 256 -11.59 -45.63 7.21
N SER A 257 -11.46 -46.85 6.69
CA SER A 257 -10.20 -47.61 6.63
C SER A 257 -10.20 -48.56 5.44
N GLY A 258 -8.99 -48.83 4.91
CA GLY A 258 -8.83 -49.67 3.74
C GLY A 258 -7.37 -49.78 3.28
N SER A 259 -7.19 -49.80 1.96
CA SER A 259 -5.85 -49.81 1.37
C SER A 259 -5.84 -49.10 0.01
N VAL A 260 -4.67 -48.57 -0.32
CA VAL A 260 -4.35 -48.07 -1.68
C VAL A 260 -3.16 -48.88 -2.20
N ASN A 261 -3.30 -49.54 -3.35
CA ASN A 261 -2.31 -50.47 -3.90
C ASN A 261 -1.73 -51.44 -2.84
N LYS A 262 -2.60 -52.05 -2.00
CA LYS A 262 -2.28 -52.96 -0.89
C LYS A 262 -1.64 -52.30 0.35
N THR A 263 -1.27 -51.01 0.32
CA THR A 263 -0.79 -50.28 1.50
C THR A 263 -2.01 -49.83 2.32
N LYS A 264 -2.03 -50.17 3.61
CA LYS A 264 -3.12 -49.83 4.52
C LYS A 264 -3.20 -48.34 4.71
N ILE A 265 -4.44 -47.78 4.66
CA ILE A 265 -4.77 -46.39 4.92
C ILE A 265 -6.00 -46.29 5.85
N LYS A 266 -6.07 -45.21 6.59
CA LYS A 266 -7.15 -44.94 7.54
C LYS A 266 -7.39 -43.43 7.66
N LYS A 267 -8.48 -43.05 8.32
CA LYS A 267 -8.77 -41.66 8.67
C LYS A 267 -7.51 -40.93 9.18
N GLY A 268 -7.22 -39.78 8.59
CA GLY A 268 -6.05 -38.95 8.91
C GLY A 268 -4.85 -39.14 8.00
N ASP A 269 -4.78 -40.23 7.22
CA ASP A 269 -3.65 -40.42 6.31
C ASP A 269 -3.73 -39.47 5.11
N SER A 270 -2.59 -38.88 4.75
CA SER A 270 -2.41 -38.05 3.57
C SER A 270 -1.29 -38.60 2.68
N PHE A 271 -1.50 -38.52 1.38
CA PHE A 271 -0.52 -38.95 0.40
C PHE A 271 -0.64 -38.20 -0.93
N ILE A 272 0.44 -38.22 -1.70
CA ILE A 272 0.49 -37.67 -3.06
C ILE A 272 0.64 -38.83 -4.04
N LEU A 273 -0.21 -38.83 -5.07
CA LEU A 273 -0.03 -39.64 -6.26
C LEU A 273 0.85 -38.87 -7.24
N THR A 274 2.01 -39.42 -7.57
CA THR A 274 2.94 -38.74 -8.49
C THR A 274 2.47 -38.79 -9.94
N ALA A 275 2.92 -37.86 -10.77
CA ALA A 275 2.48 -37.71 -12.15
C ALA A 275 2.82 -38.91 -13.07
N ASP A 276 3.82 -39.72 -12.68
CA ASP A 276 4.25 -40.94 -13.38
C ASP A 276 3.37 -42.18 -13.08
N SER A 277 2.38 -42.05 -12.19
CA SER A 277 1.46 -43.14 -11.84
C SER A 277 0.32 -43.23 -12.86
N GLU A 278 0.03 -44.45 -13.34
CA GLU A 278 -1.09 -44.65 -14.28
C GLU A 278 -2.44 -44.84 -13.56
N LYS A 279 -2.57 -45.91 -12.81
CA LYS A 279 -3.78 -46.28 -12.09
C LYS A 279 -3.45 -46.76 -10.68
N ILE A 280 -4.36 -46.45 -9.76
CA ILE A 280 -4.30 -46.99 -8.39
C ILE A 280 -5.61 -47.69 -8.05
N GLN A 281 -5.51 -48.69 -7.15
CA GLN A 281 -6.66 -49.42 -6.64
C GLN A 281 -6.87 -49.12 -5.18
N PHE A 282 -8.06 -48.62 -4.85
CA PHE A 282 -8.53 -48.52 -3.49
C PHE A 282 -9.36 -49.78 -3.11
N CYS A 283 -9.23 -50.24 -1.87
CA CYS A 283 -10.07 -51.29 -1.31
C CYS A 283 -10.46 -50.91 0.13
N GLY A 284 -11.67 -51.23 0.53
CA GLY A 284 -12.21 -50.98 1.87
C GLY A 284 -13.40 -50.01 1.83
N ASP A 285 -13.72 -49.47 3.00
CA ASP A 285 -14.76 -48.43 3.14
C ASP A 285 -14.08 -47.11 3.49
N LEU A 286 -14.08 -46.18 2.51
CA LEU A 286 -13.25 -44.96 2.57
C LEU A 286 -14.02 -43.75 2.02
N GLU A 287 -13.94 -42.65 2.75
CA GLU A 287 -14.24 -41.30 2.27
C GLU A 287 -12.93 -40.51 2.14
N ILE A 288 -12.60 -40.04 0.94
CA ILE A 288 -11.33 -39.41 0.63
C ILE A 288 -11.57 -38.05 -0.03
N MET A 289 -10.88 -37.02 0.43
CA MET A 289 -10.77 -35.76 -0.27
C MET A 289 -9.61 -35.82 -1.27
N ALA A 290 -9.92 -35.58 -2.53
CA ALA A 290 -8.94 -35.45 -3.62
C ALA A 290 -8.79 -33.99 -4.03
N VAL A 291 -7.55 -33.52 -4.16
CA VAL A 291 -7.21 -32.15 -4.56
C VAL A 291 -6.19 -32.17 -5.70
N ILE A 292 -6.56 -31.60 -6.83
CA ILE A 292 -5.71 -31.49 -8.02
C ILE A 292 -5.24 -30.06 -8.17
N PRO A 293 -3.96 -29.76 -7.94
CA PRO A 293 -3.40 -28.44 -8.14
C PRO A 293 -3.51 -28.01 -9.60
N LYS A 294 -3.69 -26.71 -9.84
CA LYS A 294 -3.64 -26.11 -11.18
C LYS A 294 -2.45 -25.17 -11.28
N PRO A 295 -1.68 -25.25 -12.38
CA PRO A 295 -0.62 -24.28 -12.63
C PRO A 295 -1.23 -22.89 -12.78
N LYS A 296 -0.55 -21.90 -12.22
CA LYS A 296 -0.96 -20.51 -12.39
C LYS A 296 -0.88 -20.15 -13.88
N GLU A 297 -2.00 -19.73 -14.44
CA GLU A 297 -1.98 -19.13 -15.76
C GLU A 297 -1.07 -17.91 -15.70
N LYS A 298 -0.04 -17.88 -16.54
CA LYS A 298 0.72 -16.66 -16.78
C LYS A 298 -0.19 -15.71 -17.56
N GLU A 299 -1.17 -15.12 -16.90
CA GLU A 299 -1.73 -13.89 -17.43
C GLU A 299 -0.55 -12.95 -17.63
N ARG A 300 -0.35 -12.51 -18.88
CA ARG A 300 0.44 -11.33 -19.18
C ARG A 300 -0.29 -10.16 -18.52
N LEU A 301 -0.10 -9.98 -17.22
CA LEU A 301 -0.42 -8.75 -16.52
C LEU A 301 0.24 -7.66 -17.36
N LYS A 302 -0.57 -6.80 -17.94
CA LYS A 302 -0.13 -5.54 -18.53
C LYS A 302 0.45 -4.79 -17.32
N MET A 303 1.78 -4.92 -17.11
CA MET A 303 2.44 -4.40 -15.91
C MET A 303 2.15 -2.91 -15.86
N ARG A 304 1.33 -2.50 -14.89
CA ARG A 304 1.14 -1.08 -14.58
C ARG A 304 2.47 -0.56 -14.08
N LYS A 305 2.81 0.67 -14.44
CA LYS A 305 3.94 1.33 -13.78
C LYS A 305 3.61 1.54 -12.31
N THR A 306 4.58 1.30 -11.45
CA THR A 306 4.48 1.49 -10.01
C THR A 306 5.17 2.78 -9.61
N ALA A 307 4.46 3.65 -8.90
CA ALA A 307 4.99 4.91 -8.39
C ALA A 307 5.01 4.94 -6.86
N LEU A 308 6.13 5.40 -6.28
CA LEU A 308 6.25 5.65 -4.84
C LEU A 308 6.32 7.16 -4.58
N ILE A 309 5.40 7.67 -3.75
CA ILE A 309 5.34 9.09 -3.40
C ILE A 309 5.70 9.27 -1.93
N THR A 310 6.77 9.99 -1.62
CA THR A 310 7.02 10.50 -0.28
C THR A 310 6.28 11.83 -0.11
N GLY A 311 5.61 12.06 1.03
CA GLY A 311 4.84 13.29 1.23
C GLY A 311 3.46 13.28 0.57
N VAL A 312 2.87 12.12 0.42
CA VAL A 312 1.53 11.95 -0.18
C VAL A 312 0.42 12.72 0.56
N THR A 313 0.66 13.20 1.78
CA THR A 313 -0.27 13.97 2.62
C THR A 313 -0.06 15.48 2.55
N ASN A 314 0.37 16.00 1.43
CA ASN A 314 0.41 17.44 1.12
C ASN A 314 -0.29 17.72 -0.22
N GLN A 315 -0.39 19.00 -0.62
CA GLN A 315 -1.08 19.36 -1.87
C GLN A 315 -0.45 18.69 -3.11
N ASP A 316 0.89 18.67 -3.20
CA ASP A 316 1.59 18.04 -4.33
C ASP A 316 1.31 16.55 -4.41
N GLY A 317 1.36 15.88 -3.24
CA GLY A 317 1.03 14.46 -3.12
C GLY A 317 -0.40 14.15 -3.54
N TYR A 318 -1.36 14.99 -3.21
CA TYR A 318 -2.75 14.83 -3.63
C TYR A 318 -2.90 14.89 -5.15
N TYR A 319 -2.45 15.98 -5.80
CA TYR A 319 -2.59 16.14 -7.26
C TYR A 319 -1.77 15.13 -8.04
N LEU A 320 -0.58 14.78 -7.55
CA LEU A 320 0.25 13.76 -8.17
C LEU A 320 -0.38 12.36 -8.07
N THR A 321 -0.93 12.00 -6.90
CA THR A 321 -1.67 10.74 -6.73
C THR A 321 -2.84 10.66 -7.70
N LYS A 322 -3.65 11.71 -7.79
CA LYS A 322 -4.78 11.79 -8.72
C LYS A 322 -4.32 11.58 -10.17
N LEU A 323 -3.32 12.35 -10.61
CA LEU A 323 -2.76 12.24 -11.96
C LEU A 323 -2.25 10.84 -12.28
N LEU A 324 -1.53 10.21 -11.36
CA LEU A 324 -0.93 8.89 -11.59
C LEU A 324 -2.00 7.78 -11.63
N LEU A 325 -3.00 7.85 -10.77
CA LEU A 325 -4.15 6.92 -10.81
C LEU A 325 -4.93 7.06 -12.12
N ASP A 326 -5.19 8.29 -12.59
CA ASP A 326 -5.84 8.57 -13.88
C ASP A 326 -5.00 8.03 -15.06
N LYS A 327 -3.68 7.96 -14.92
CA LYS A 327 -2.76 7.34 -15.89
C LYS A 327 -2.58 5.85 -15.71
N ASN A 328 -3.41 5.21 -14.87
CA ASN A 328 -3.40 3.77 -14.61
C ASN A 328 -2.09 3.25 -13.98
N TYR A 329 -1.44 4.07 -13.13
CA TYR A 329 -0.35 3.61 -12.26
C TYR A 329 -0.91 2.86 -11.05
N GLU A 330 -0.06 2.02 -10.48
CA GLU A 330 -0.16 1.59 -9.10
C GLU A 330 0.62 2.58 -8.24
N VAL A 331 -0.06 3.22 -7.29
CA VAL A 331 0.50 4.34 -6.52
C VAL A 331 0.67 3.95 -5.05
N HIS A 332 1.90 4.06 -4.55
CA HIS A 332 2.27 3.82 -3.18
C HIS A 332 2.61 5.13 -2.48
N GLY A 333 1.90 5.44 -1.39
CA GLY A 333 2.10 6.67 -0.61
C GLY A 333 2.76 6.40 0.73
N ILE A 334 3.83 7.12 1.06
CA ILE A 334 4.44 7.08 2.41
C ILE A 334 3.79 8.13 3.30
N ILE A 335 3.26 7.69 4.46
CA ILE A 335 2.72 8.55 5.52
C ILE A 335 3.51 8.35 6.81
N LYS A 336 3.63 9.41 7.62
CA LYS A 336 4.39 9.36 8.88
C LYS A 336 3.66 8.67 10.03
N SER A 337 2.33 8.67 10.02
CA SER A 337 1.52 8.02 11.07
C SER A 337 0.12 7.67 10.58
N MET A 338 -0.51 6.69 11.23
CA MET A 338 -1.89 6.25 10.97
C MET A 338 -2.92 7.38 11.04
N SER A 339 -2.72 8.38 11.90
CA SER A 339 -3.62 9.53 12.03
C SER A 339 -3.73 10.36 10.74
N LYS A 340 -2.81 10.20 9.80
CA LYS A 340 -2.83 10.90 8.51
C LYS A 340 -3.72 10.20 7.45
N ILE A 341 -4.14 8.97 7.66
CA ILE A 341 -4.98 8.23 6.69
C ILE A 341 -6.33 8.94 6.47
N THR A 342 -6.91 9.50 7.54
CA THR A 342 -8.18 10.23 7.46
C THR A 342 -8.03 11.69 7.03
N SER A 343 -6.83 12.12 6.63
CA SER A 343 -6.59 13.48 6.15
C SER A 343 -7.37 13.76 4.86
N ASN A 344 -7.69 15.03 4.62
CA ASN A 344 -8.38 15.45 3.39
C ASN A 344 -7.60 15.08 2.12
N TYR A 345 -6.28 14.94 2.20
CA TYR A 345 -5.41 14.56 1.08
C TYR A 345 -5.59 13.12 0.60
N LEU A 346 -5.93 12.19 1.50
CA LEU A 346 -6.03 10.76 1.17
C LEU A 346 -7.47 10.26 1.06
N LYS A 347 -8.43 11.03 1.58
CA LYS A 347 -9.84 10.63 1.70
C LYS A 347 -10.46 10.11 0.39
N GLU A 348 -10.02 10.63 -0.74
CA GLU A 348 -10.50 10.25 -2.07
C GLU A 348 -9.88 8.95 -2.57
N PHE A 349 -8.68 8.59 -2.09
CA PHE A 349 -7.86 7.52 -2.66
C PHE A 349 -7.82 6.24 -1.82
N VAL A 350 -8.14 6.30 -0.51
CA VAL A 350 -7.96 5.15 0.40
C VAL A 350 -8.74 3.90 0.01
N ASP A 351 -9.82 4.05 -0.76
CA ASP A 351 -10.64 2.95 -1.24
C ASP A 351 -10.33 2.58 -2.72
N ASN A 352 -9.32 3.22 -3.33
CA ASN A 352 -8.92 2.91 -4.69
C ASN A 352 -8.03 1.65 -4.69
N PRO A 353 -8.35 0.59 -5.45
CA PRO A 353 -7.59 -0.67 -5.45
C PRO A 353 -6.16 -0.55 -6.01
N ASN A 354 -5.81 0.58 -6.61
CA ASN A 354 -4.47 0.87 -7.11
C ASN A 354 -3.70 1.87 -6.24
N PHE A 355 -4.22 2.22 -5.05
CA PHE A 355 -3.56 3.10 -4.10
C PHE A 355 -3.22 2.36 -2.81
N PHE A 356 -1.94 2.36 -2.42
CA PHE A 356 -1.41 1.63 -1.28
C PHE A 356 -0.69 2.58 -0.32
N ILE A 357 -0.82 2.33 0.97
CA ILE A 357 -0.26 3.19 2.02
C ILE A 357 0.85 2.45 2.77
N HIS A 358 1.95 3.15 3.05
CA HIS A 358 3.06 2.68 3.86
C HIS A 358 3.33 3.66 5.01
N ILE A 359 3.58 3.14 6.21
CA ILE A 359 4.11 3.97 7.29
C ILE A 359 5.62 4.05 7.14
N GLY A 360 6.13 5.28 7.01
CA GLY A 360 7.55 5.54 6.87
C GLY A 360 7.94 6.95 7.30
N ASP A 361 9.15 7.06 7.85
CA ASP A 361 9.76 8.32 8.22
C ASP A 361 11.11 8.47 7.51
N LEU A 362 11.35 9.61 6.87
CA LEU A 362 12.62 9.91 6.19
C LEU A 362 13.84 9.91 7.12
N THR A 363 13.60 10.00 8.43
CA THR A 363 14.66 9.92 9.45
C THR A 363 15.05 8.47 9.78
N ASP A 364 14.30 7.46 9.32
CA ASP A 364 14.58 6.03 9.51
C ASP A 364 15.04 5.36 8.20
N ALA A 365 16.36 5.19 8.06
CA ALA A 365 16.97 4.60 6.87
C ALA A 365 16.51 3.16 6.61
N SER A 366 16.37 2.34 7.66
CA SER A 366 16.00 0.94 7.53
C SER A 366 14.56 0.77 7.08
N ASN A 367 13.66 1.61 7.59
CA ASN A 367 12.26 1.64 7.20
C ASN A 367 12.10 2.06 5.72
N ILE A 368 12.76 3.16 5.30
CA ILE A 368 12.71 3.64 3.91
C ILE A 368 13.28 2.59 2.95
N ASN A 369 14.41 1.98 3.28
CA ASN A 369 14.98 0.91 2.45
C ASN A 369 14.02 -0.27 2.31
N ARG A 370 13.41 -0.73 3.40
CA ARG A 370 12.44 -1.82 3.37
C ARG A 370 11.22 -1.51 2.49
N ILE A 371 10.71 -0.27 2.52
CA ILE A 371 9.59 0.15 1.68
C ILE A 371 10.00 0.14 0.20
N ILE A 372 11.14 0.73 -0.15
CA ILE A 372 11.62 0.80 -1.54
C ILE A 372 11.87 -0.62 -2.10
N GLU A 373 12.52 -1.49 -1.32
CA GLU A 373 12.77 -2.87 -1.71
C GLU A 373 11.48 -3.70 -1.88
N SER A 374 10.46 -3.45 -1.04
CA SER A 374 9.18 -4.17 -1.13
C SER A 374 8.33 -3.68 -2.30
N VAL A 375 8.27 -2.37 -2.53
CA VAL A 375 7.45 -1.76 -3.60
C VAL A 375 8.10 -1.93 -4.97
N ARG A 376 9.44 -1.89 -5.07
CA ARG A 376 10.21 -1.95 -6.33
C ARG A 376 9.67 -0.96 -7.40
N PRO A 377 9.57 0.34 -7.07
CA PRO A 377 8.87 1.31 -7.91
C PRO A 377 9.62 1.58 -9.22
N ASP A 378 8.89 1.75 -10.33
CA ASP A 378 9.43 2.28 -11.59
C ASP A 378 9.80 3.76 -11.44
N GLU A 379 9.01 4.50 -10.64
CA GLU A 379 9.16 5.94 -10.44
C GLU A 379 9.03 6.31 -8.96
N ILE A 380 9.96 7.12 -8.44
CA ILE A 380 9.89 7.70 -7.09
C ILE A 380 9.72 9.21 -7.20
N TYR A 381 8.70 9.73 -6.55
CA TYR A 381 8.47 11.16 -6.41
C TYR A 381 8.78 11.59 -4.97
N HIS A 382 9.99 12.13 -4.79
CA HIS A 382 10.45 12.59 -3.48
C HIS A 382 10.04 14.04 -3.27
N ILE A 383 8.86 14.23 -2.65
CA ILE A 383 8.26 15.55 -2.41
C ILE A 383 8.05 15.85 -0.92
N ALA A 384 8.31 14.88 -0.03
CA ALA A 384 8.28 15.12 1.41
C ALA A 384 9.42 16.04 1.85
N SER A 385 9.09 17.02 2.66
CA SER A 385 10.09 17.89 3.31
C SER A 385 9.50 18.59 4.54
N GLN A 386 10.37 19.07 5.42
CA GLN A 386 10.03 20.16 6.33
C GLN A 386 10.06 21.44 5.46
N SER A 387 8.89 22.03 5.14
CA SER A 387 8.72 23.04 4.10
C SER A 387 8.60 24.48 4.62
N HIS A 388 8.52 24.67 5.93
CA HIS A 388 8.38 25.98 6.55
C HIS A 388 9.76 26.63 6.77
N VAL A 389 10.03 27.70 6.02
CA VAL A 389 11.31 28.42 6.10
C VAL A 389 11.56 28.96 7.51
N ASP A 390 10.55 29.55 8.15
CA ASP A 390 10.68 30.12 9.51
C ASP A 390 11.00 29.03 10.54
N VAL A 391 10.27 27.90 10.52
CA VAL A 391 10.52 26.75 11.39
C VAL A 391 11.95 26.19 11.23
N SER A 392 12.57 26.36 10.06
CA SER A 392 13.92 25.88 9.83
C SER A 392 14.99 26.60 10.68
N PHE A 393 14.72 27.83 11.10
CA PHE A 393 15.61 28.56 12.01
C PHE A 393 15.49 28.05 13.46
N ASP A 394 14.30 27.65 13.87
CA ASP A 394 14.04 27.09 15.20
C ASP A 394 14.44 25.61 15.31
N MET A 395 14.34 24.85 14.18
CA MET A 395 14.59 23.41 14.11
C MET A 395 15.56 23.06 12.97
N PRO A 396 16.79 23.58 12.93
CA PRO A 396 17.71 23.39 11.80
C PRO A 396 18.20 21.94 11.68
N GLU A 397 18.41 21.25 12.80
CA GLU A 397 18.82 19.85 12.83
C GLU A 397 17.74 18.96 12.22
N TYR A 398 16.50 19.07 12.69
CA TYR A 398 15.36 18.32 12.15
C TYR A 398 15.15 18.62 10.64
N THR A 399 15.28 19.89 10.24
CA THR A 399 15.17 20.28 8.83
C THR A 399 16.24 19.61 7.97
N THR A 400 17.48 19.54 8.47
CA THR A 400 18.59 18.86 7.80
C THR A 400 18.35 17.34 7.73
N GLU A 401 17.94 16.76 8.83
CA GLU A 401 17.68 15.32 8.95
C GLU A 401 16.61 14.84 7.94
N VAL A 402 15.52 15.59 7.82
CA VAL A 402 14.42 15.25 6.90
C VAL A 402 14.79 15.57 5.45
N ASN A 403 15.24 16.80 5.16
CA ASN A 403 15.37 17.27 3.79
C ASN A 403 16.67 16.82 3.13
N SER A 404 17.79 16.82 3.87
CA SER A 404 19.11 16.46 3.35
C SER A 404 19.36 14.96 3.47
N LEU A 405 19.39 14.43 4.69
CA LEU A 405 19.68 13.01 4.93
C LEU A 405 18.54 12.12 4.49
N GLY A 406 17.28 12.58 4.54
CA GLY A 406 16.15 11.86 3.98
C GLY A 406 16.30 11.61 2.47
N THR A 407 16.74 12.63 1.71
CA THR A 407 17.07 12.47 0.28
C THR A 407 18.21 11.46 0.07
N LEU A 408 19.28 11.56 0.88
CA LEU A 408 20.41 10.63 0.79
C LEU A 408 19.99 9.18 1.03
N ARG A 409 19.13 8.92 2.02
CA ARG A 409 18.60 7.57 2.34
C ARG A 409 17.85 6.94 1.17
N ILE A 410 17.04 7.73 0.47
CA ILE A 410 16.34 7.27 -0.73
C ILE A 410 17.33 6.95 -1.85
N LEU A 411 18.30 7.86 -2.11
CA LEU A 411 19.31 7.67 -3.13
C LEU A 411 20.16 6.42 -2.88
N ASP A 412 20.58 6.18 -1.63
CA ASP A 412 21.33 4.99 -1.24
C ASP A 412 20.51 3.71 -1.40
N SER A 413 19.22 3.75 -1.04
CA SER A 413 18.32 2.61 -1.24
C SER A 413 18.19 2.25 -2.72
N ILE A 414 17.99 3.25 -3.59
CA ILE A 414 17.92 3.02 -5.05
C ILE A 414 19.24 2.48 -5.59
N LYS A 415 20.38 3.05 -5.18
CA LYS A 415 21.71 2.62 -5.63
C LYS A 415 22.00 1.16 -5.28
N ASN A 416 21.57 0.72 -4.10
CA ASN A 416 21.84 -0.62 -3.58
C ASN A 416 20.79 -1.67 -4.03
N SER A 417 19.70 -1.25 -4.69
CA SER A 417 18.68 -2.15 -5.20
C SER A 417 19.12 -2.91 -6.46
N ASP A 418 18.47 -4.05 -6.73
CA ASP A 418 18.68 -4.89 -7.91
C ASP A 418 17.74 -4.55 -9.09
N PHE A 419 16.99 -3.45 -8.98
CA PHE A 419 16.05 -2.95 -9.99
C PHE A 419 16.36 -1.51 -10.38
N ARG A 420 15.81 -1.07 -11.50
CA ARG A 420 15.96 0.30 -11.99
C ARG A 420 14.72 1.11 -11.63
N THR A 421 14.94 2.31 -11.11
CA THR A 421 13.88 3.30 -10.85
C THR A 421 14.30 4.69 -11.31
N LYS A 422 13.33 5.51 -11.70
CA LYS A 422 13.52 6.93 -11.97
C LYS A 422 13.10 7.73 -10.75
N MET A 423 13.85 8.76 -10.36
CA MET A 423 13.54 9.58 -9.20
C MET A 423 13.37 11.04 -9.59
N PHE A 424 12.26 11.64 -9.19
CA PHE A 424 12.07 13.09 -9.13
C PHE A 424 12.39 13.60 -7.73
N ASN A 425 13.29 14.56 -7.61
CA ASN A 425 13.66 15.22 -6.36
C ASN A 425 13.14 16.67 -6.36
N LEU A 426 12.19 16.96 -5.47
CA LEU A 426 11.60 18.29 -5.34
C LEU A 426 12.55 19.27 -4.66
N CYS A 427 13.06 20.21 -5.42
CA CYS A 427 13.84 21.35 -4.95
C CYS A 427 12.99 22.63 -4.86
N SER A 428 13.57 23.69 -4.35
CA SER A 428 12.87 24.94 -4.06
C SER A 428 13.62 26.13 -4.66
N PRO A 429 12.95 27.19 -5.16
CA PRO A 429 13.59 28.42 -5.64
C PRO A 429 14.30 29.20 -4.55
N TYR A 430 14.06 28.89 -3.26
CA TYR A 430 14.82 29.49 -2.15
C TYR A 430 16.30 29.11 -2.12
N VAL A 431 16.76 28.21 -3.01
CA VAL A 431 18.19 27.96 -3.24
C VAL A 431 18.90 29.17 -3.87
N PHE A 432 18.14 30.07 -4.50
CA PHE A 432 18.65 31.32 -5.09
C PHE A 432 18.55 32.51 -4.10
N SER A 433 19.41 33.52 -4.26
CA SER A 433 19.36 34.75 -3.43
C SER A 433 18.16 35.64 -3.74
N GLY A 434 17.66 35.56 -4.96
CA GLY A 434 16.62 36.46 -5.48
C GLY A 434 17.14 37.85 -5.91
N ASP A 435 18.44 38.02 -5.95
CA ASP A 435 19.06 39.27 -6.43
C ASP A 435 19.25 39.30 -7.97
N MET A 436 19.37 38.11 -8.57
CA MET A 436 19.36 37.89 -10.02
C MET A 436 18.06 37.24 -10.44
N PHE A 437 17.42 37.76 -11.49
CA PHE A 437 16.20 37.19 -12.07
C PHE A 437 16.07 37.57 -13.56
N PRO A 438 15.39 36.75 -14.41
CA PRO A 438 14.85 35.44 -14.05
C PRO A 438 15.95 34.42 -13.76
N GLN A 439 15.69 33.53 -12.76
CA GLN A 439 16.59 32.44 -12.42
C GLN A 439 16.37 31.24 -13.33
N ASP A 440 17.45 30.58 -13.73
CA ASP A 440 17.46 29.33 -14.48
C ASP A 440 18.44 28.31 -13.88
N GLU A 441 18.63 27.18 -14.54
CA GLU A 441 19.51 26.10 -14.09
C GLU A 441 21.00 26.47 -14.05
N THR A 442 21.40 27.62 -14.63
CA THR A 442 22.76 28.14 -14.61
C THR A 442 23.01 29.19 -13.53
N THR A 443 21.94 29.71 -12.92
CA THR A 443 21.99 30.70 -11.86
C THR A 443 22.66 30.13 -10.61
N PRO A 444 23.68 30.80 -10.05
CA PRO A 444 24.36 30.33 -8.84
C PRO A 444 23.44 30.24 -7.64
N PHE A 445 23.58 29.18 -6.83
CA PHE A 445 22.86 29.02 -5.57
C PHE A 445 23.47 29.91 -4.48
N GLU A 446 22.60 30.60 -3.75
CA GLU A 446 22.96 31.45 -2.62
C GLU A 446 21.89 31.36 -1.54
N PRO A 447 21.85 30.22 -0.77
CA PRO A 447 20.81 29.98 0.20
C PRO A 447 20.87 30.93 1.39
N LYS A 448 19.71 31.46 1.83
CA LYS A 448 19.60 32.45 2.93
C LYS A 448 18.96 31.86 4.21
N SER A 449 18.66 30.55 4.25
CA SER A 449 18.03 29.89 5.41
C SER A 449 18.48 28.44 5.57
N PRO A 450 18.35 27.83 6.77
CA PRO A 450 18.63 26.40 6.95
C PRO A 450 17.82 25.51 6.01
N TYR A 451 16.57 25.86 5.76
CA TYR A 451 15.73 25.20 4.74
C TYR A 451 16.37 25.23 3.36
N ALA A 452 16.80 26.42 2.90
CA ALA A 452 17.43 26.58 1.60
C ALA A 452 18.74 25.78 1.49
N VAL A 453 19.59 25.82 2.53
CA VAL A 453 20.83 25.01 2.62
C VAL A 453 20.52 23.53 2.51
N SER A 454 19.47 23.03 3.21
CA SER A 454 19.07 21.63 3.14
C SER A 454 18.62 21.21 1.73
N LYS A 455 17.97 22.11 0.98
CA LYS A 455 17.56 21.87 -0.41
C LYS A 455 18.74 21.92 -1.38
N VAL A 456 19.74 22.77 -1.14
CA VAL A 456 21.01 22.78 -1.90
C VAL A 456 21.75 21.46 -1.72
N TYR A 457 21.85 20.94 -0.49
CA TYR A 457 22.42 19.62 -0.24
C TYR A 457 21.69 18.54 -1.03
N SER A 458 20.36 18.48 -0.92
CA SER A 458 19.51 17.51 -1.61
C SER A 458 19.72 17.55 -3.15
N TYR A 459 19.80 18.77 -3.73
CA TYR A 459 20.05 18.98 -5.15
C TYR A 459 21.40 18.40 -5.59
N TYR A 460 22.50 18.76 -4.89
CA TYR A 460 23.82 18.29 -5.27
C TYR A 460 24.02 16.80 -5.01
N MET A 461 23.42 16.24 -3.96
CA MET A 461 23.46 14.79 -3.74
C MET A 461 22.74 14.04 -4.87
N ALA A 462 21.55 14.48 -5.27
CA ALA A 462 20.85 13.91 -6.41
C ALA A 462 21.69 13.95 -7.70
N ARG A 463 22.34 15.09 -7.97
CA ARG A 463 23.25 15.25 -9.10
C ARG A 463 24.47 14.34 -9.01
N CYS A 464 25.14 14.26 -7.84
CA CYS A 464 26.25 13.34 -7.60
C CYS A 464 25.88 11.89 -7.90
N TYR A 465 24.73 11.42 -7.41
CA TYR A 465 24.29 10.04 -7.63
C TYR A 465 23.95 9.79 -9.09
N ARG A 466 23.34 10.73 -9.77
CA ARG A 466 23.09 10.68 -11.22
C ARG A 466 24.39 10.52 -12.02
N GLU A 467 25.38 11.37 -11.74
CA GLU A 467 26.63 11.45 -12.51
C GLU A 467 27.58 10.27 -12.22
N ASN A 468 27.67 9.81 -10.97
CA ASN A 468 28.65 8.80 -10.56
C ASN A 468 28.08 7.36 -10.53
N ASN A 469 26.76 7.18 -10.46
CA ASN A 469 26.15 5.86 -10.34
C ASN A 469 25.20 5.52 -11.50
N ASN A 470 25.17 6.34 -12.56
CA ASN A 470 24.28 6.16 -13.72
C ASN A 470 22.81 6.00 -13.32
N MET A 471 22.37 6.72 -12.30
CA MET A 471 21.00 6.72 -11.81
C MET A 471 20.15 7.73 -12.58
N PHE A 472 18.89 7.41 -12.82
CA PHE A 472 17.96 8.37 -13.39
C PHE A 472 17.36 9.22 -12.27
N VAL A 473 17.99 10.35 -11.96
CA VAL A 473 17.53 11.30 -10.94
C VAL A 473 17.39 12.69 -11.55
N THR A 474 16.19 13.25 -11.50
CA THR A 474 15.85 14.59 -11.98
C THR A 474 15.57 15.51 -10.80
N ASN A 475 16.23 16.67 -10.75
CA ASN A 475 15.88 17.73 -9.82
C ASN A 475 14.87 18.68 -10.47
N GLY A 476 13.76 18.96 -9.77
CA GLY A 476 12.83 20.01 -10.15
C GLY A 476 12.88 21.17 -9.17
N ILE A 477 13.39 22.32 -9.60
CA ILE A 477 13.35 23.58 -8.84
C ILE A 477 11.97 24.21 -9.09
N CYS A 478 10.99 23.77 -8.28
CA CYS A 478 9.59 24.18 -8.43
C CYS A 478 9.35 25.50 -7.71
N TYR A 479 8.85 26.49 -8.45
CA TYR A 479 8.45 27.78 -7.91
C TYR A 479 7.14 27.66 -7.13
N ASN A 480 6.74 28.74 -6.44
CA ASN A 480 5.56 28.68 -5.57
C ASN A 480 4.31 28.28 -6.37
N HIS A 481 3.61 27.34 -5.85
CA HIS A 481 2.36 26.84 -6.43
C HIS A 481 1.35 26.55 -5.33
N GLU A 482 0.11 26.78 -5.63
CA GLU A 482 -1.00 26.81 -4.69
C GLU A 482 -2.15 25.97 -5.21
N SER A 483 -3.06 25.60 -4.32
CA SER A 483 -4.29 24.89 -4.66
C SER A 483 -5.32 24.99 -3.54
N PRO A 484 -6.58 24.60 -3.77
CA PRO A 484 -7.56 24.39 -2.69
C PRO A 484 -7.06 23.50 -1.55
N MET A 485 -6.12 22.61 -1.83
CA MET A 485 -5.51 21.68 -0.86
C MET A 485 -4.32 22.28 -0.09
N ARG A 486 -3.96 23.57 -0.34
CA ARG A 486 -2.88 24.24 0.40
C ARG A 486 -3.26 24.45 1.86
N GLU A 487 -2.28 24.36 2.77
CA GLU A 487 -2.48 24.67 4.19
C GLU A 487 -2.76 26.16 4.41
N ASP A 488 -3.63 26.49 5.37
CA ASP A 488 -4.15 27.83 5.61
C ASP A 488 -3.11 28.88 6.05
N VAL A 489 -1.93 28.43 6.49
CA VAL A 489 -0.83 29.29 6.92
C VAL A 489 -0.10 30.00 5.78
N PHE A 490 -0.24 29.50 4.55
CA PHE A 490 0.42 30.09 3.38
C PHE A 490 -0.34 31.31 2.87
N VAL A 491 0.42 32.33 2.42
CA VAL A 491 -0.11 33.67 2.14
C VAL A 491 -1.27 33.69 1.15
N ALA A 492 -1.19 32.97 0.04
CA ALA A 492 -2.25 32.92 -0.96
C ALA A 492 -3.53 32.30 -0.37
N LYS A 493 -3.42 31.17 0.34
CA LYS A 493 -4.55 30.52 0.99
C LYS A 493 -5.13 31.36 2.13
N LYS A 494 -4.28 32.02 2.91
CA LYS A 494 -4.68 32.94 3.96
C LYS A 494 -5.53 34.07 3.40
N ILE A 495 -5.12 34.71 2.28
CA ILE A 495 -5.85 35.80 1.64
C ILE A 495 -7.20 35.31 1.11
N THR A 496 -7.22 34.21 0.35
CA THR A 496 -8.46 33.70 -0.25
C THR A 496 -9.46 33.21 0.79
N ASN A 497 -9.02 32.51 1.84
CA ASN A 497 -9.87 32.09 2.96
C ASN A 497 -10.45 33.28 3.71
N TYR A 498 -9.66 34.34 3.88
CA TYR A 498 -10.13 35.57 4.50
C TYR A 498 -11.27 36.21 3.67
N VAL A 499 -11.08 36.31 2.35
CA VAL A 499 -12.07 36.89 1.44
C VAL A 499 -13.34 36.03 1.34
N LYS A 500 -13.20 34.69 1.37
CA LYS A 500 -14.35 33.76 1.50
C LYS A 500 -15.16 34.02 2.79
N CYS A 501 -14.46 34.22 3.92
CA CYS A 501 -15.12 34.55 5.18
C CYS A 501 -15.85 35.90 5.11
N LEU A 502 -15.25 36.89 4.46
CA LEU A 502 -15.87 38.19 4.27
C LEU A 502 -17.15 38.10 3.39
N ARG A 503 -17.10 37.32 2.30
CA ARG A 503 -18.28 36.99 1.46
C ARG A 503 -19.43 36.37 2.27
N LYS A 504 -19.10 35.58 3.33
CA LYS A 504 -20.06 34.97 4.25
C LYS A 504 -20.47 35.91 5.42
N GLY A 505 -20.15 37.22 5.34
CA GLY A 505 -20.51 38.23 6.34
C GLY A 505 -19.64 38.27 7.59
N LYS A 506 -18.53 37.53 7.66
CA LYS A 506 -17.61 37.53 8.80
C LYS A 506 -16.57 38.65 8.62
N LYS A 507 -16.70 39.73 9.35
CA LYS A 507 -15.78 40.86 9.31
C LYS A 507 -14.55 40.62 10.18
N ARG A 508 -13.37 40.79 9.59
CA ARG A 508 -12.05 40.77 10.27
C ARG A 508 -11.11 41.68 9.47
N ILE A 509 -9.99 42.07 10.02
CA ILE A 509 -8.91 42.75 9.30
C ILE A 509 -7.90 41.68 8.87
N LEU A 510 -7.54 41.64 7.59
CA LEU A 510 -6.50 40.77 7.07
C LEU A 510 -5.12 41.36 7.41
N GLU A 511 -4.32 40.64 8.18
CA GLU A 511 -2.97 41.06 8.52
C GLU A 511 -1.95 40.34 7.66
N LEU A 512 -1.10 41.11 6.98
CA LEU A 512 -0.06 40.61 6.07
C LEU A 512 1.30 41.23 6.46
N GLY A 513 2.39 40.63 5.97
CA GLY A 513 3.73 41.18 6.11
C GLY A 513 4.09 42.10 4.94
N ASN A 514 5.18 41.80 4.23
CA ASN A 514 5.69 42.58 3.11
C ASN A 514 4.74 42.49 1.89
N LEU A 515 4.02 43.58 1.61
CA LEU A 515 3.07 43.70 0.49
C LEU A 515 3.77 43.78 -0.88
N TYR A 516 5.02 44.17 -0.92
CA TYR A 516 5.80 44.40 -2.15
C TYR A 516 6.69 43.21 -2.55
N ALA A 517 6.74 42.16 -1.75
CA ALA A 517 7.45 40.93 -2.09
C ALA A 517 6.88 40.35 -3.39
N LYS A 518 7.76 40.12 -4.38
CA LYS A 518 7.39 39.54 -5.67
C LYS A 518 7.52 38.03 -5.64
N ARG A 519 6.43 37.34 -5.97
CA ARG A 519 6.38 35.88 -6.04
C ARG A 519 5.66 35.43 -7.29
N GLU A 520 6.02 34.27 -7.79
CA GLU A 520 5.21 33.53 -8.72
C GLU A 520 4.16 32.69 -7.96
N TRP A 521 3.03 32.49 -8.57
CA TRP A 521 2.01 31.57 -8.10
C TRP A 521 1.46 30.76 -9.28
N GLY A 522 1.80 29.46 -9.32
CA GLY A 522 1.19 28.50 -10.25
C GLY A 522 0.14 27.65 -9.57
N HIS A 523 -0.55 26.80 -10.31
CA HIS A 523 -1.48 25.81 -9.77
C HIS A 523 -0.80 24.47 -9.57
N THR A 524 -1.02 23.79 -8.44
CA THR A 524 -0.34 22.52 -8.10
C THR A 524 -0.60 21.41 -9.11
N GLU A 525 -1.74 21.41 -9.79
CA GLU A 525 -2.05 20.43 -10.85
C GLU A 525 -1.05 20.51 -12.02
N ASP A 526 -0.68 21.73 -12.43
CA ASP A 526 0.35 21.95 -13.47
C ASP A 526 1.72 21.41 -13.00
N TYR A 527 2.05 21.63 -11.72
CA TYR A 527 3.32 21.15 -11.16
C TYR A 527 3.35 19.62 -11.02
N ALA A 528 2.23 18.99 -10.64
CA ALA A 528 2.13 17.53 -10.64
C ALA A 528 2.35 16.94 -12.05
N LYS A 529 1.75 17.56 -13.07
CA LYS A 529 1.96 17.21 -14.49
C LYS A 529 3.42 17.41 -14.91
N ALA A 530 4.06 18.51 -14.48
CA ALA A 530 5.47 18.79 -14.75
C ALA A 530 6.41 17.78 -14.08
N MET A 531 6.15 17.39 -12.82
CA MET A 531 6.90 16.35 -12.11
C MET A 531 6.85 15.01 -12.87
N TRP A 532 5.65 14.61 -13.30
CA TRP A 532 5.47 13.39 -14.09
C TRP A 532 6.21 13.46 -15.42
N LEU A 533 6.07 14.55 -16.19
CA LEU A 533 6.74 14.75 -17.48
C LEU A 533 8.25 14.71 -17.34
N SER A 534 8.82 15.22 -16.25
CA SER A 534 10.27 15.20 -15.97
C SER A 534 10.84 13.78 -15.96
N LEU A 535 10.06 12.79 -15.50
CA LEU A 535 10.46 11.37 -15.47
C LEU A 535 10.15 10.61 -16.77
N GLN A 536 9.37 11.21 -17.69
CA GLN A 536 9.09 10.57 -18.98
C GLN A 536 10.18 10.85 -20.02
N GLN A 537 11.18 11.66 -19.69
CA GLN A 537 12.30 11.96 -20.58
C GLN A 537 13.26 10.76 -20.71
N ASP A 538 14.02 10.73 -21.82
CA ASP A 538 15.02 9.69 -22.06
C ASP A 538 16.26 9.82 -21.15
N LYS A 539 16.59 11.04 -20.73
CA LYS A 539 17.73 11.35 -19.88
C LYS A 539 17.31 12.22 -18.70
N PRO A 540 17.88 11.96 -17.51
CA PRO A 540 17.64 12.81 -16.35
C PRO A 540 18.28 14.18 -16.53
N ASN A 541 17.64 15.21 -15.99
CA ASN A 541 18.13 16.58 -16.05
C ASN A 541 17.72 17.37 -14.80
N ASP A 542 18.25 18.58 -14.66
CA ASP A 542 17.78 19.55 -13.67
C ASP A 542 16.93 20.57 -14.40
N TYR A 543 15.77 20.90 -13.81
CA TYR A 543 14.78 21.79 -14.40
C TYR A 543 14.31 22.87 -13.43
N VAL A 544 14.28 24.11 -13.90
CA VAL A 544 13.46 25.18 -13.30
C VAL A 544 12.03 25.02 -13.80
N ILE A 545 11.08 24.88 -12.88
CA ILE A 545 9.64 24.77 -13.19
C ILE A 545 8.96 25.98 -12.57
N SER A 546 8.56 26.93 -13.43
CA SER A 546 8.03 28.23 -13.03
C SER A 546 7.10 28.79 -14.11
N THR A 547 6.15 29.61 -13.70
CA THR A 547 5.23 30.31 -14.63
C THR A 547 5.90 31.44 -15.39
N GLY A 548 7.07 31.91 -14.92
CA GLY A 548 7.80 33.06 -15.47
C GLY A 548 7.13 34.42 -15.22
N LYS A 549 6.05 34.46 -14.42
CA LYS A 549 5.28 35.69 -14.13
C LYS A 549 5.17 35.91 -12.63
N ALA A 550 5.80 36.97 -12.15
CA ALA A 550 5.73 37.36 -10.74
C ALA A 550 4.77 38.53 -10.51
N TYR A 551 4.14 38.47 -9.37
CA TYR A 551 3.22 39.50 -8.89
C TYR A 551 3.59 39.86 -7.46
N THR A 552 3.27 41.07 -7.02
CA THR A 552 3.39 41.46 -5.61
C THR A 552 2.24 40.84 -4.79
N VAL A 553 2.45 40.69 -3.49
CA VAL A 553 1.36 40.29 -2.57
C VAL A 553 0.20 41.28 -2.67
N LYS A 554 0.50 42.54 -2.85
CA LYS A 554 -0.49 43.64 -3.05
C LYS A 554 -1.39 43.39 -4.28
N GLU A 555 -0.79 43.12 -5.45
CA GLU A 555 -1.51 42.75 -6.67
C GLU A 555 -2.36 41.50 -6.51
N PHE A 556 -1.86 40.49 -5.79
CA PHE A 556 -2.63 39.28 -5.50
C PHE A 556 -3.86 39.59 -4.65
N VAL A 557 -3.70 40.38 -3.58
CA VAL A 557 -4.82 40.87 -2.75
C VAL A 557 -5.88 41.59 -3.58
N GLU A 558 -5.48 42.56 -4.39
CA GLU A 558 -6.39 43.33 -5.23
C GLU A 558 -7.23 42.43 -6.16
N ARG A 559 -6.60 41.44 -6.80
CA ARG A 559 -7.27 40.48 -7.66
C ARG A 559 -8.27 39.60 -6.92
N VAL A 560 -7.89 39.10 -5.72
CA VAL A 560 -8.79 38.28 -4.91
C VAL A 560 -10.01 39.05 -4.42
N TYR A 561 -9.82 40.29 -3.93
CA TYR A 561 -10.94 41.12 -3.51
C TYR A 561 -11.87 41.53 -4.67
N LYS A 562 -11.32 41.71 -5.87
CA LYS A 562 -12.09 41.94 -7.08
C LYS A 562 -13.07 40.82 -7.41
N LYS A 563 -12.77 39.57 -7.03
CA LYS A 563 -13.68 38.41 -7.21
C LYS A 563 -14.96 38.49 -6.36
N ILE A 564 -15.02 39.41 -5.41
CA ILE A 564 -16.21 39.69 -4.59
C ILE A 564 -16.67 41.15 -4.75
N ASP A 565 -16.34 41.78 -5.89
CA ASP A 565 -16.72 43.16 -6.27
C ASP A 565 -16.25 44.26 -5.29
N ILE A 566 -15.14 44.00 -4.58
CA ILE A 566 -14.50 44.98 -3.71
C ILE A 566 -13.23 45.52 -4.39
N THR A 567 -13.16 46.83 -4.58
CA THR A 567 -11.96 47.55 -5.01
C THR A 567 -11.17 47.99 -3.78
N ILE A 568 -9.91 47.62 -3.70
CA ILE A 568 -9.01 48.06 -2.63
C ILE A 568 -8.33 49.37 -3.03
N LYS A 569 -8.39 50.39 -2.16
CA LYS A 569 -7.57 51.58 -2.19
C LYS A 569 -6.55 51.49 -1.07
N TRP A 570 -5.30 51.82 -1.37
CA TRP A 570 -4.23 51.81 -0.38
C TRP A 570 -3.97 53.21 0.15
N GLU A 571 -3.76 53.29 1.46
CA GLU A 571 -3.41 54.53 2.17
C GLU A 571 -2.22 54.30 3.07
N ASN A 572 -1.42 55.36 3.26
CA ASN A 572 -0.13 55.33 3.96
C ASN A 572 0.94 54.47 3.26
N GLU A 573 2.10 54.30 3.89
CA GLU A 573 3.21 53.54 3.34
C GLU A 573 3.92 52.75 4.48
N GLY A 574 4.63 51.68 4.09
CA GLY A 574 5.45 50.88 5.02
C GLY A 574 4.62 50.10 6.06
N LEU A 575 4.93 50.29 7.33
CA LEU A 575 4.25 49.56 8.43
C LEU A 575 2.84 50.13 8.70
N ASP A 576 2.60 51.37 8.33
CA ASP A 576 1.30 52.04 8.52
C ASP A 576 0.37 51.90 7.30
N GLU A 577 0.82 51.18 6.26
CA GLU A 577 0.04 50.97 5.05
C GLU A 577 -1.21 50.13 5.33
N VAL A 578 -2.34 50.60 4.86
CA VAL A 578 -3.63 49.93 5.00
C VAL A 578 -4.34 49.82 3.66
N GLY A 579 -5.03 48.71 3.43
CA GLY A 579 -5.96 48.51 2.33
C GLY A 579 -7.40 48.77 2.80
N ILE A 580 -8.07 49.72 2.17
CA ILE A 580 -9.45 50.09 2.49
C ILE A 580 -10.38 49.72 1.33
N ASN A 581 -11.65 49.46 1.64
CA ASN A 581 -12.70 49.36 0.62
C ASN A 581 -12.93 50.74 0.01
N ALA A 582 -12.70 50.91 -1.29
CA ALA A 582 -12.82 52.19 -1.97
C ALA A 582 -14.22 52.81 -1.90
N ASN A 583 -15.28 52.01 -1.66
CA ASN A 583 -16.66 52.47 -1.60
C ASN A 583 -17.12 52.83 -0.17
N THR A 584 -16.60 52.10 0.85
CA THR A 584 -17.08 52.25 2.24
C THR A 584 -16.07 52.89 3.17
N ASN A 585 -14.81 53.06 2.74
CA ASN A 585 -13.65 53.48 3.54
C ASN A 585 -13.36 52.57 4.73
N GLU A 586 -13.89 51.34 4.76
CA GLU A 586 -13.62 50.36 5.80
C GLU A 586 -12.23 49.77 5.62
N ILE A 587 -11.42 49.68 6.69
CA ILE A 587 -10.11 49.05 6.67
C ILE A 587 -10.30 47.55 6.58
N LEU A 588 -9.75 46.92 5.53
CA LEU A 588 -9.80 45.49 5.26
C LEU A 588 -8.47 44.82 5.45
N ILE A 589 -7.35 45.50 5.20
CA ILE A 589 -6.01 44.95 5.26
C ILE A 589 -5.10 45.86 6.11
N ARG A 590 -4.19 45.27 6.90
CA ARG A 590 -3.11 45.96 7.62
C ARG A 590 -1.79 45.25 7.45
N VAL A 591 -0.70 45.98 7.47
CA VAL A 591 0.65 45.43 7.65
C VAL A 591 0.86 45.09 9.11
N ASN A 592 1.31 43.85 9.38
CA ASN A 592 1.70 43.42 10.72
C ASN A 592 3.21 43.10 10.73
N PRO A 593 4.02 43.83 11.53
CA PRO A 593 5.46 43.62 11.61
C PRO A 593 5.89 42.18 11.95
N MET A 594 5.06 41.44 12.70
CA MET A 594 5.34 40.05 13.05
C MET A 594 5.42 39.10 11.83
N TYR A 595 4.85 39.48 10.71
CA TYR A 595 4.90 38.70 9.46
C TYR A 595 5.98 39.20 8.48
N ILE A 596 6.81 40.15 8.88
CA ILE A 596 7.92 40.64 8.05
C ILE A 596 9.18 39.84 8.37
N ARG A 597 9.70 39.17 7.37
CA ARG A 597 10.94 38.39 7.49
C ARG A 597 12.16 39.29 7.32
N PRO A 598 13.14 39.29 8.26
CA PRO A 598 14.30 40.15 8.19
C PRO A 598 15.16 39.98 6.91
N ASN A 599 15.23 38.76 6.38
CA ASN A 599 16.01 38.40 5.20
C ASN A 599 15.14 37.82 4.08
N ASP A 600 13.95 38.40 3.86
CA ASP A 600 13.06 37.89 2.83
C ASP A 600 13.65 38.13 1.43
N VAL A 601 13.56 37.11 0.57
CA VAL A 601 14.04 37.15 -0.82
C VAL A 601 13.20 38.15 -1.62
N LYS A 602 13.83 39.14 -2.26
CA LYS A 602 13.16 40.26 -2.95
C LYS A 602 12.28 39.79 -4.11
N ALA A 603 12.81 38.92 -4.98
CA ALA A 603 12.11 38.42 -6.13
C ALA A 603 12.50 36.97 -6.44
N LEU A 604 11.50 36.12 -6.64
CA LEU A 604 11.67 34.77 -7.17
C LEU A 604 10.87 34.68 -8.47
N VAL A 605 11.60 34.73 -9.60
CA VAL A 605 11.05 34.68 -10.96
C VAL A 605 11.91 33.70 -11.75
N GLY A 606 11.34 32.60 -12.19
CA GLY A 606 12.09 31.56 -12.89
C GLY A 606 11.97 31.64 -14.42
N ASN A 607 12.88 30.94 -15.08
CA ASN A 607 12.87 30.76 -16.51
C ASN A 607 12.80 29.25 -16.83
N SER A 608 11.62 28.78 -17.20
CA SER A 608 11.35 27.37 -17.54
C SER A 608 11.60 27.00 -19.00
N THR A 609 12.29 27.85 -19.76
CA THR A 609 12.49 27.64 -21.20
C THR A 609 13.09 26.28 -21.51
N LYS A 610 14.07 25.83 -20.72
CA LYS A 610 14.69 24.50 -20.86
C LYS A 610 13.66 23.39 -20.67
N PHE A 611 12.90 23.44 -19.57
CA PHE A 611 11.86 22.43 -19.28
C PHE A 611 10.81 22.37 -20.37
N ILE A 612 10.31 23.53 -20.82
CA ILE A 612 9.30 23.62 -21.87
C ILE A 612 9.82 23.05 -23.20
N ASN A 613 11.05 23.38 -23.57
CA ASN A 613 11.67 22.87 -24.82
C ASN A 613 11.87 21.35 -24.78
N ASP A 614 12.32 20.80 -23.64
CA ASP A 614 12.59 19.36 -23.51
C ASP A 614 11.30 18.52 -23.43
N THR A 615 10.22 19.07 -22.87
CA THR A 615 9.01 18.28 -22.52
C THR A 615 7.76 18.64 -23.34
N GLY A 616 7.76 19.80 -24.02
CA GLY A 616 6.55 20.33 -24.67
C GLY A 616 5.49 20.81 -23.68
N PHE A 617 5.86 21.04 -22.42
CA PHE A 617 4.93 21.43 -21.35
C PHE A 617 4.34 22.83 -21.56
N SER A 618 3.11 23.03 -21.14
CA SER A 618 2.45 24.33 -21.00
C SER A 618 1.65 24.39 -19.71
N PHE A 619 1.62 25.56 -19.09
CA PHE A 619 0.77 25.80 -17.92
C PHE A 619 -0.69 25.98 -18.36
N ASP A 620 -1.61 25.29 -17.72
CA ASP A 620 -3.06 25.37 -17.98
C ASP A 620 -3.71 26.51 -17.15
N TYR A 621 -3.05 26.91 -16.04
CA TYR A 621 -3.53 27.93 -15.11
C TYR A 621 -2.69 29.22 -15.19
N ASP A 622 -3.35 30.33 -15.41
CA ASP A 622 -2.83 31.68 -15.11
C ASP A 622 -3.21 32.10 -13.69
N LEU A 623 -2.81 33.32 -13.27
CA LEU A 623 -3.11 33.79 -11.92
C LEU A 623 -4.61 33.94 -11.65
N ASP A 624 -5.41 34.35 -12.65
CA ASP A 624 -6.84 34.56 -12.47
C ASP A 624 -7.60 33.24 -12.34
N LYS A 625 -7.24 32.21 -13.13
CA LYS A 625 -7.75 30.84 -12.98
C LYS A 625 -7.32 30.20 -11.66
N LEU A 626 -6.07 30.44 -11.22
CA LEU A 626 -5.62 30.00 -9.90
C LEU A 626 -6.48 30.61 -8.79
N ILE A 627 -6.70 31.93 -8.83
CA ILE A 627 -7.54 32.61 -7.85
C ILE A 627 -8.96 32.04 -7.87
N ASP A 628 -9.53 31.79 -9.05
CA ASP A 628 -10.85 31.18 -9.19
C ASP A 628 -10.91 29.82 -8.49
N SER A 629 -9.95 28.94 -8.76
CA SER A 629 -9.82 27.63 -8.07
C SER A 629 -9.67 27.77 -6.55
N LEU A 630 -8.85 28.72 -6.08
CA LEU A 630 -8.69 28.99 -4.65
C LEU A 630 -9.96 29.56 -4.00
N MET A 631 -10.84 30.23 -4.76
CA MET A 631 -12.09 30.85 -4.31
C MET A 631 -13.30 29.90 -4.39
N GLU A 632 -13.17 28.73 -4.97
CA GLU A 632 -14.17 27.65 -4.90
C GLU A 632 -14.37 27.20 -3.44
N ASP A 633 -15.62 26.86 -3.05
CA ASP A 633 -15.98 26.50 -1.65
C ASP A 633 -15.56 25.09 -1.22
#